data_fac4bcbc0349972672dad67ef41d908c
#
_entry.id   fac4bcbc0349972672dad67ef41d908c
#
_cell.length_a   1.000
_cell.length_b   1.000
_cell.length_c   1.000
_cell.angle_alpha   90.00
_cell.angle_beta   90.00
_cell.angle_gamma   90.00
#
_symmetry.space_group_name_H-M   'P 1'
#
loop_
_entity.id
_entity.type
_entity.pdbx_description
1 polymer ?
#
loop_
_entity_poly.entity_id
_entity_poly.type
_entity_poly.pdbx_seq_one_letter_code
_entity_poly.pdbx_strand_id
1 'polypeptide(L)'
;MYLKRIIYDQLLDWKNDTSHSTLEVSGARQVGKTYIINKFADENFRHKIYINLFEQSGQQFMECYKQATSWTPGTKRPEHPLHDAFRLFDIEFTDSDDTVIIIDEIQESAEIYNRIREFTRQFKSHFIITGSYLGKIYESDFRYSSGDVTTIPIYTLSFEEFLLAYDSALYEQYQNLSLDTPDSGNIYTLLKEAYDIYCQVGGYPKVVETYLETRSFEKAQGVLIKIIDTFTNESIRYFTDILDTRVFTQIFLSICRILNRESRGLKEDSISEELQKLVTRDYSSNISKAVCNRAISWLYFSGIIGFCAKITEMDVLDFKPASRCYFMGPDAATLSGTLNENFVYINLKKRQDFPAEIAFETPAFATYKGGEIDFVAQTLKNRVRYLIEVKAGKGTATTSLKALEHGKADHLLYLKGDTKGGIDKKVRTLPIYLLERFNFQ
;
A
#
# COMPACT_ATOMS: atom_id res chain seq x y z
N MET A 1 2.58 13.08 18.53
CA MET A 1 3.32 13.86 17.50
C MET A 1 2.54 13.83 16.18
N TYR A 2 2.49 14.94 15.40
CA TYR A 2 1.86 14.89 14.07
C TYR A 2 2.89 14.48 13.03
N LEU A 3 2.61 13.39 12.31
CA LEU A 3 3.41 12.94 11.17
C LEU A 3 2.78 13.47 9.89
N LYS A 4 3.43 14.40 9.21
CA LYS A 4 2.94 14.93 7.93
C LYS A 4 2.92 13.81 6.87
N ARG A 5 1.83 13.70 6.12
CA ARG A 5 1.63 12.68 5.09
C ARG A 5 1.52 13.33 3.72
N ILE A 6 2.26 12.81 2.75
CA ILE A 6 2.24 13.29 1.36
C ILE A 6 0.85 13.08 0.74
N ILE A 7 0.16 12.02 1.14
CA ILE A 7 -1.20 11.71 0.69
C ILE A 7 -2.21 12.85 0.94
N TYR A 8 -1.92 13.77 1.88
CA TYR A 8 -2.83 14.88 2.20
C TYR A 8 -3.11 15.78 0.99
N ASP A 9 -2.11 16.02 0.15
CA ASP A 9 -2.27 16.83 -1.06
C ASP A 9 -3.20 16.13 -2.07
N GLN A 10 -3.14 14.80 -2.17
CA GLN A 10 -4.04 14.01 -3.01
C GLN A 10 -5.50 14.06 -2.52
N LEU A 11 -5.72 14.14 -1.21
CA LEU A 11 -7.06 14.33 -0.64
C LEU A 11 -7.61 15.73 -0.99
N LEU A 12 -6.75 16.75 -1.01
CA LEU A 12 -7.11 18.10 -1.47
C LEU A 12 -7.47 18.10 -2.96
N ASP A 13 -6.69 17.44 -3.79
CA ASP A 13 -6.96 17.31 -5.23
C ASP A 13 -8.30 16.61 -5.46
N TRP A 14 -8.60 15.53 -4.75
CA TRP A 14 -9.89 14.86 -4.82
C TRP A 14 -11.06 15.78 -4.42
N LYS A 15 -10.92 16.53 -3.32
CA LYS A 15 -11.98 17.46 -2.88
C LYS A 15 -12.29 18.50 -3.94
N ASN A 16 -11.28 18.96 -4.67
CA ASN A 16 -11.40 20.01 -5.69
C ASN A 16 -11.76 19.45 -7.09
N ASP A 17 -11.85 18.12 -7.22
CA ASP A 17 -12.20 17.49 -8.50
C ASP A 17 -13.69 17.66 -8.81
N THR A 18 -13.97 18.10 -10.02
CA THR A 18 -15.34 18.33 -10.53
C THR A 18 -16.16 17.04 -10.73
N SER A 19 -15.53 15.88 -10.73
CA SER A 19 -16.22 14.57 -10.86
C SER A 19 -17.09 14.26 -9.65
N HIS A 20 -16.81 14.85 -8.49
CA HIS A 20 -17.52 14.63 -7.23
C HIS A 20 -17.69 13.15 -6.87
N SER A 21 -16.69 12.33 -7.19
CA SER A 21 -16.72 10.89 -6.93
C SER A 21 -16.61 10.58 -5.45
N THR A 22 -17.24 9.48 -5.01
CA THR A 22 -17.00 8.94 -3.67
C THR A 22 -15.54 8.53 -3.54
N LEU A 23 -14.84 8.99 -2.50
CA LEU A 23 -13.47 8.61 -2.22
C LEU A 23 -13.42 7.27 -1.47
N GLU A 24 -12.75 6.28 -2.03
CA GLU A 24 -12.36 5.06 -1.33
C GLU A 24 -10.91 5.16 -0.87
N VAL A 25 -10.72 5.17 0.46
CA VAL A 25 -9.37 5.15 1.04
C VAL A 25 -9.02 3.72 1.43
N SER A 26 -8.15 3.11 0.65
CA SER A 26 -7.65 1.75 0.85
C SER A 26 -6.30 1.72 1.58
N GLY A 27 -5.86 0.54 2.00
CA GLY A 27 -4.54 0.32 2.60
C GLY A 27 -4.59 -0.55 3.85
N ALA A 28 -3.43 -1.05 4.28
CA ALA A 28 -3.30 -1.95 5.41
C ALA A 28 -3.86 -1.35 6.72
N ARG A 29 -4.15 -2.23 7.68
CA ARG A 29 -4.46 -1.75 9.04
C ARG A 29 -3.31 -0.95 9.63
N GLN A 30 -3.66 0.01 10.50
CA GLN A 30 -2.71 0.81 11.28
C GLN A 30 -1.74 1.68 10.46
N VAL A 31 -1.96 1.84 9.14
CA VAL A 31 -1.22 2.81 8.31
C VAL A 31 -1.70 4.26 8.50
N GLY A 32 -2.73 4.47 9.35
CA GLY A 32 -3.22 5.79 9.70
C GLY A 32 -4.39 6.30 8.86
N LYS A 33 -5.15 5.42 8.17
CA LYS A 33 -6.33 5.81 7.35
C LYS A 33 -7.31 6.69 8.11
N THR A 34 -7.91 6.17 9.15
CA THR A 34 -8.92 6.87 9.96
C THR A 34 -8.39 8.19 10.53
N TYR A 35 -7.12 8.23 10.95
CA TYR A 35 -6.50 9.45 11.46
C TYR A 35 -6.40 10.55 10.39
N ILE A 36 -5.84 10.24 9.23
CA ILE A 36 -5.63 11.24 8.16
C ILE A 36 -6.96 11.72 7.56
N ILE A 37 -7.93 10.80 7.39
CA ILE A 37 -9.27 11.12 6.88
C ILE A 37 -9.99 12.08 7.85
N ASN A 38 -9.99 11.79 9.16
CA ASN A 38 -10.61 12.65 10.15
C ASN A 38 -9.94 14.01 10.24
N LYS A 39 -8.59 14.05 10.25
CA LYS A 39 -7.84 15.32 10.21
C LYS A 39 -8.18 16.13 8.97
N PHE A 40 -8.18 15.49 7.80
CA PHE A 40 -8.53 16.14 6.55
C PHE A 40 -9.97 16.70 6.59
N ALA A 41 -10.91 15.93 7.10
CA ALA A 41 -12.30 16.35 7.24
C ALA A 41 -12.45 17.55 8.19
N ASP A 42 -11.81 17.51 9.35
CA ASP A 42 -11.85 18.59 10.35
C ASP A 42 -11.25 19.91 9.84
N GLU A 43 -10.26 19.85 8.95
CA GLU A 43 -9.58 21.03 8.41
C GLU A 43 -10.24 21.60 7.15
N ASN A 44 -11.04 20.80 6.43
CA ASN A 44 -11.51 21.15 5.10
C ASN A 44 -13.04 21.22 4.94
N PHE A 45 -13.80 20.75 5.91
CA PHE A 45 -15.27 20.76 5.85
C PHE A 45 -15.85 21.41 7.10
N ARG A 46 -16.99 22.07 6.92
CA ARG A 46 -17.68 22.73 8.01
C ARG A 46 -18.47 21.73 8.87
N HIS A 47 -19.00 20.69 8.25
CA HIS A 47 -19.78 19.65 8.90
C HIS A 47 -19.23 18.28 8.53
N LYS A 48 -19.03 17.44 9.55
CA LYS A 48 -18.50 16.07 9.41
C LYS A 48 -19.43 15.08 10.11
N ILE A 49 -19.88 14.08 9.35
CA ILE A 49 -20.55 12.91 9.88
C ILE A 49 -19.60 11.72 9.82
N TYR A 50 -19.35 11.05 10.93
CA TYR A 50 -18.52 9.86 11.01
C TYR A 50 -19.33 8.66 11.46
N ILE A 51 -19.38 7.62 10.63
CA ILE A 51 -20.10 6.38 10.86
C ILE A 51 -19.10 5.23 10.72
N ASN A 52 -18.91 4.48 11.81
CA ASN A 52 -18.15 3.23 11.77
C ASN A 52 -19.13 2.05 11.80
N LEU A 53 -19.24 1.31 10.69
CA LEU A 53 -20.24 0.24 10.54
C LEU A 53 -20.01 -0.95 11.47
N PHE A 54 -18.82 -1.04 12.06
CA PHE A 54 -18.49 -2.06 13.06
C PHE A 54 -18.85 -1.65 14.48
N GLU A 55 -19.00 -0.34 14.77
CA GLU A 55 -19.23 0.22 16.09
C GLU A 55 -20.70 0.62 16.30
N GLN A 56 -20.97 1.22 17.47
CA GLN A 56 -22.31 1.68 17.85
C GLN A 56 -22.89 2.71 16.87
N SER A 57 -22.05 3.61 16.33
CA SER A 57 -22.48 4.59 15.33
C SER A 57 -23.04 3.94 14.06
N GLY A 58 -22.44 2.83 13.63
CA GLY A 58 -22.94 2.05 12.52
C GLY A 58 -24.27 1.38 12.80
N GLN A 59 -24.46 0.83 14.00
CA GLN A 59 -25.74 0.24 14.41
C GLN A 59 -26.84 1.30 14.40
N GLN A 60 -26.60 2.46 15.00
CA GLN A 60 -27.53 3.59 15.01
C GLN A 60 -27.87 4.07 13.58
N PHE A 61 -26.86 4.21 12.72
CA PHE A 61 -27.11 4.60 11.34
C PHE A 61 -27.96 3.55 10.60
N MET A 62 -27.69 2.26 10.78
CA MET A 62 -28.47 1.19 10.15
C MET A 62 -29.93 1.17 10.65
N GLU A 63 -30.20 1.55 11.90
CA GLU A 63 -31.57 1.73 12.41
C GLU A 63 -32.26 2.91 11.72
N CYS A 64 -31.60 4.07 11.63
CA CYS A 64 -32.09 5.25 10.90
C CYS A 64 -32.35 4.92 9.42
N TYR A 65 -31.42 4.20 8.79
CA TYR A 65 -31.56 3.77 7.40
C TYR A 65 -32.76 2.84 7.19
N LYS A 66 -32.96 1.85 8.06
CA LYS A 66 -34.14 0.96 8.03
C LYS A 66 -35.44 1.75 8.23
N GLN A 67 -35.45 2.71 9.14
CA GLN A 67 -36.61 3.57 9.36
C GLN A 67 -36.93 4.41 8.11
N ALA A 68 -35.93 5.05 7.51
CA ALA A 68 -36.07 5.90 6.33
C ALA A 68 -36.45 5.12 5.05
N THR A 69 -36.04 3.86 4.95
CA THR A 69 -36.34 2.98 3.81
C THR A 69 -37.62 2.17 4.00
N SER A 70 -38.17 2.12 5.22
CA SER A 70 -39.40 1.40 5.50
C SER A 70 -40.57 2.04 4.76
N TRP A 71 -41.35 1.23 4.03
CA TRP A 71 -42.52 1.68 3.30
C TRP A 71 -43.71 0.72 3.56
N THR A 72 -44.83 1.29 3.89
CA THR A 72 -46.08 0.51 4.08
C THR A 72 -46.95 0.67 2.86
N PRO A 73 -47.49 -0.41 2.27
CA PRO A 73 -48.44 -0.32 1.16
C PRO A 73 -49.60 0.62 1.50
N GLY A 74 -49.86 1.59 0.60
CA GLY A 74 -50.92 2.60 0.79
C GLY A 74 -50.39 3.96 1.33
N THR A 75 -49.12 4.07 1.68
CA THR A 75 -48.48 5.35 2.04
C THR A 75 -47.64 5.89 0.87
N LYS A 76 -47.26 7.19 0.90
CA LYS A 76 -46.32 7.77 -0.06
C LYS A 76 -44.94 7.13 0.14
N ARG A 77 -44.33 6.65 -0.96
CA ARG A 77 -42.99 6.10 -0.91
C ARG A 77 -42.00 7.21 -0.57
N PRO A 78 -40.97 6.98 0.28
CA PRO A 78 -39.91 7.96 0.52
C PRO A 78 -39.25 8.40 -0.80
N GLU A 79 -39.11 9.70 -1.04
CA GLU A 79 -38.47 10.23 -2.26
C GLU A 79 -36.97 10.18 -2.18
N HIS A 80 -36.41 10.48 -0.99
CA HIS A 80 -34.98 10.55 -0.74
C HIS A 80 -34.57 9.80 0.54
N PRO A 81 -34.73 8.47 0.58
CA PRO A 81 -34.58 7.71 1.82
C PRO A 81 -33.18 7.79 2.44
N LEU A 82 -32.14 7.98 1.62
CA LEU A 82 -30.77 8.16 2.14
C LEU A 82 -30.59 9.54 2.81
N HIS A 83 -31.13 10.61 2.24
CA HIS A 83 -31.12 11.94 2.88
C HIS A 83 -31.88 11.91 4.21
N ASP A 84 -33.01 11.22 4.24
CA ASP A 84 -33.82 11.07 5.45
C ASP A 84 -33.07 10.25 6.50
N ALA A 85 -32.34 9.20 6.11
CA ALA A 85 -31.52 8.41 7.01
C ALA A 85 -30.42 9.24 7.67
N PHE A 86 -29.71 10.07 6.89
CA PHE A 86 -28.68 10.97 7.45
C PHE A 86 -29.27 12.05 8.37
N ARG A 87 -30.46 12.61 8.05
CA ARG A 87 -31.16 13.56 8.91
C ARG A 87 -31.66 12.93 10.22
N LEU A 88 -32.08 11.67 10.20
CA LEU A 88 -32.44 10.93 11.41
C LEU A 88 -31.22 10.61 12.27
N PHE A 89 -30.08 10.33 11.63
CA PHE A 89 -28.83 10.04 12.34
C PHE A 89 -28.19 11.29 12.92
N ASP A 90 -28.21 12.39 12.17
CA ASP A 90 -27.66 13.68 12.58
C ASP A 90 -28.63 14.80 12.20
N ILE A 91 -29.24 15.42 13.23
CA ILE A 91 -30.25 16.46 13.03
C ILE A 91 -29.71 17.74 12.38
N GLU A 92 -28.38 17.96 12.45
CA GLU A 92 -27.70 19.11 11.85
C GLU A 92 -27.30 18.83 10.39
N PHE A 93 -27.53 17.62 9.90
CA PHE A 93 -27.17 17.26 8.53
C PHE A 93 -27.80 18.19 7.50
N THR A 94 -26.94 18.76 6.70
CA THR A 94 -27.30 19.54 5.50
C THR A 94 -26.53 19.03 4.31
N ASP A 95 -27.22 18.67 3.23
CA ASP A 95 -26.61 18.23 1.99
C ASP A 95 -25.98 19.41 1.25
N SER A 96 -24.68 19.61 1.42
CA SER A 96 -23.91 20.72 0.85
C SER A 96 -22.45 20.34 0.60
N ASP A 97 -21.75 21.09 -0.24
CA ASP A 97 -20.31 20.91 -0.55
C ASP A 97 -19.40 21.10 0.68
N ASP A 98 -19.91 21.73 1.76
CA ASP A 98 -19.20 21.90 3.03
C ASP A 98 -19.41 20.73 4.00
N THR A 99 -20.17 19.70 3.59
CA THR A 99 -20.44 18.51 4.40
C THR A 99 -19.67 17.33 3.86
N VAL A 100 -19.02 16.57 4.77
CA VAL A 100 -18.40 15.28 4.45
C VAL A 100 -18.98 14.17 5.31
N ILE A 101 -19.30 13.05 4.69
CA ILE A 101 -19.79 11.84 5.32
C ILE A 101 -18.72 10.76 5.19
N ILE A 102 -18.20 10.31 6.32
CA ILE A 102 -17.17 9.26 6.40
C ILE A 102 -17.84 7.97 6.86
N ILE A 103 -17.72 6.92 6.05
CA ILE A 103 -18.22 5.58 6.39
C ILE A 103 -17.02 4.65 6.51
N ASP A 104 -16.65 4.36 7.76
CA ASP A 104 -15.54 3.47 8.10
C ASP A 104 -16.02 2.02 8.22
N GLU A 105 -15.12 1.06 7.98
CA GLU A 105 -15.37 -0.39 7.93
C GLU A 105 -16.51 -0.75 6.96
N ILE A 106 -16.49 -0.12 5.77
CA ILE A 106 -17.56 -0.25 4.75
C ILE A 106 -17.84 -1.69 4.34
N GLN A 107 -16.86 -2.61 4.45
CA GLN A 107 -17.03 -4.04 4.16
C GLN A 107 -17.97 -4.76 5.14
N GLU A 108 -18.39 -4.12 6.22
CA GLU A 108 -19.37 -4.72 7.15
C GLU A 108 -20.80 -4.63 6.64
N SER A 109 -21.09 -3.85 5.59
CA SER A 109 -22.43 -3.74 5.02
C SER A 109 -22.44 -3.66 3.50
N ALA A 110 -22.76 -4.77 2.84
CA ALA A 110 -23.02 -4.79 1.41
C ALA A 110 -24.20 -3.88 1.02
N GLU A 111 -25.20 -3.75 1.90
CA GLU A 111 -26.36 -2.89 1.67
C GLU A 111 -25.96 -1.42 1.51
N ILE A 112 -25.08 -0.92 2.38
CA ILE A 112 -24.58 0.46 2.32
C ILE A 112 -23.58 0.62 1.18
N TYR A 113 -22.65 -0.34 0.99
CA TYR A 113 -21.70 -0.30 -0.12
C TYR A 113 -22.40 -0.18 -1.48
N ASN A 114 -23.51 -0.90 -1.67
CA ASN A 114 -24.28 -0.89 -2.91
C ASN A 114 -24.97 0.47 -3.18
N ARG A 115 -24.92 1.44 -2.24
CA ARG A 115 -25.45 2.81 -2.39
C ARG A 115 -24.42 3.83 -2.86
N ILE A 116 -23.17 3.43 -3.11
CA ILE A 116 -22.09 4.35 -3.52
C ILE A 116 -22.48 5.19 -4.74
N ARG A 117 -23.16 4.58 -5.73
CA ARG A 117 -23.68 5.31 -6.90
C ARG A 117 -24.64 6.43 -6.50
N GLU A 118 -25.47 6.20 -5.49
CA GLU A 118 -26.41 7.20 -4.99
C GLU A 118 -25.65 8.29 -4.24
N PHE A 119 -24.63 7.94 -3.43
CA PHE A 119 -23.76 8.91 -2.76
C PHE A 119 -23.12 9.88 -3.75
N THR A 120 -22.53 9.36 -4.82
CA THR A 120 -21.87 10.18 -5.84
C THR A 120 -22.85 11.04 -6.65
N ARG A 121 -24.05 10.52 -6.97
CA ARG A 121 -24.92 11.16 -7.98
C ARG A 121 -26.10 11.95 -7.42
N GLN A 122 -26.48 11.75 -6.17
CA GLN A 122 -27.69 12.33 -5.60
C GLN A 122 -27.39 13.33 -4.48
N PHE A 123 -26.13 13.39 -4.02
CA PHE A 123 -25.73 14.28 -2.94
C PHE A 123 -24.78 15.38 -3.44
N LYS A 124 -24.83 16.52 -2.76
CA LYS A 124 -23.81 17.57 -2.84
C LYS A 124 -22.70 17.33 -1.83
N SER A 125 -23.00 16.66 -0.74
CA SER A 125 -22.06 16.27 0.30
C SER A 125 -21.02 15.30 -0.25
N HIS A 126 -19.79 15.44 0.22
CA HIS A 126 -18.68 14.55 -0.13
C HIS A 126 -18.76 13.25 0.68
N PHE A 127 -18.42 12.13 0.06
CA PHE A 127 -18.39 10.83 0.72
C PHE A 127 -16.99 10.25 0.71
N ILE A 128 -16.54 9.79 1.88
CA ILE A 128 -15.30 9.03 2.05
C ILE A 128 -15.66 7.67 2.64
N ILE A 129 -15.28 6.61 1.95
CA ILE A 129 -15.43 5.24 2.44
C ILE A 129 -14.05 4.64 2.72
N THR A 130 -13.94 3.85 3.75
CA THR A 130 -12.70 3.16 4.09
C THR A 130 -12.98 1.85 4.81
N GLY A 131 -11.99 0.98 4.83
CA GLY A 131 -12.05 -0.29 5.54
C GLY A 131 -10.70 -0.94 5.68
N SER A 132 -10.62 -1.91 6.57
CA SER A 132 -9.38 -2.65 6.85
C SER A 132 -9.18 -3.85 5.94
N TYR A 133 -10.27 -4.44 5.41
CA TYR A 133 -10.23 -5.57 4.49
C TYR A 133 -11.23 -5.36 3.35
N LEU A 134 -10.82 -4.63 2.34
CA LEU A 134 -11.65 -4.40 1.15
C LEU A 134 -11.77 -5.62 0.23
N GLY A 135 -11.02 -6.69 0.48
CA GLY A 135 -11.18 -7.96 -0.25
C GLY A 135 -12.58 -8.56 -0.15
N LYS A 136 -13.32 -8.26 0.93
CA LYS A 136 -14.71 -8.69 1.12
C LYS A 136 -15.67 -8.11 0.07
N ILE A 137 -15.37 -6.95 -0.49
CA ILE A 137 -16.20 -6.32 -1.53
C ILE A 137 -16.20 -7.08 -2.86
N TYR A 138 -15.31 -8.05 -3.04
CA TYR A 138 -15.31 -8.96 -4.20
C TYR A 138 -16.26 -10.16 -4.02
N GLU A 139 -16.92 -10.29 -2.87
CA GLU A 139 -17.98 -11.27 -2.68
C GLU A 139 -19.25 -10.91 -3.48
N SER A 140 -20.08 -11.89 -3.78
CA SER A 140 -21.25 -11.77 -4.68
C SER A 140 -22.28 -10.72 -4.26
N ASP A 141 -22.34 -10.40 -2.95
CA ASP A 141 -23.32 -9.49 -2.38
C ASP A 141 -22.97 -8.01 -2.60
N PHE A 142 -21.73 -7.73 -2.92
CA PHE A 142 -21.22 -6.39 -3.18
C PHE A 142 -21.27 -6.06 -4.68
N ARG A 143 -21.76 -4.87 -5.02
CA ARG A 143 -21.86 -4.39 -6.40
C ARG A 143 -20.89 -3.23 -6.60
N TYR A 144 -19.78 -3.51 -7.27
CA TYR A 144 -18.79 -2.48 -7.56
C TYR A 144 -19.33 -1.39 -8.50
N SER A 145 -19.30 -0.14 -8.07
CA SER A 145 -19.73 1.04 -8.84
C SER A 145 -18.59 1.64 -9.63
N SER A 146 -18.20 0.98 -10.72
CA SER A 146 -17.17 1.49 -11.63
C SER A 146 -17.54 2.89 -12.15
N GLY A 147 -16.61 3.84 -12.02
CA GLY A 147 -16.78 5.23 -12.47
C GLY A 147 -17.42 6.18 -11.45
N ASP A 148 -17.91 5.68 -10.31
CA ASP A 148 -18.47 6.51 -9.23
C ASP A 148 -17.52 6.60 -8.02
N VAL A 149 -16.36 5.92 -8.08
CA VAL A 149 -15.39 5.80 -6.99
C VAL A 149 -14.01 6.23 -7.47
N THR A 150 -13.34 7.08 -6.69
CA THR A 150 -11.91 7.35 -6.80
C THR A 150 -11.20 6.65 -5.65
N THR A 151 -10.28 5.74 -5.95
CA THR A 151 -9.55 5.00 -4.92
C THR A 151 -8.17 5.61 -4.70
N ILE A 152 -7.88 5.99 -3.45
CA ILE A 152 -6.57 6.49 -3.03
C ILE A 152 -5.99 5.51 -2.01
N PRO A 153 -4.91 4.78 -2.34
CA PRO A 153 -4.26 3.87 -1.42
C PRO A 153 -3.35 4.61 -0.43
N ILE A 154 -3.48 4.29 0.86
CA ILE A 154 -2.57 4.76 1.91
C ILE A 154 -1.62 3.63 2.28
N TYR A 155 -0.34 3.95 2.20
CA TYR A 155 0.75 3.07 2.58
C TYR A 155 1.31 3.43 3.97
N THR A 156 2.26 2.66 4.45
CA THR A 156 3.14 3.07 5.56
C THR A 156 3.91 4.34 5.18
N LEU A 157 4.48 5.06 6.16
CA LEU A 157 5.27 6.25 5.88
C LEU A 157 6.37 5.93 4.86
N SER A 158 6.59 6.85 3.93
CA SER A 158 7.74 6.83 3.04
C SER A 158 9.01 7.23 3.78
N PHE A 159 10.17 7.04 3.17
CA PHE A 159 11.43 7.55 3.73
C PHE A 159 11.39 9.07 3.84
N GLU A 160 10.83 9.76 2.86
CA GLU A 160 10.65 11.22 2.89
C GLU A 160 9.79 11.68 4.07
N GLU A 161 8.65 11.02 4.30
CA GLU A 161 7.76 11.31 5.43
C GLU A 161 8.45 11.04 6.78
N PHE A 162 9.23 9.95 6.86
CA PHE A 162 10.04 9.62 8.01
C PHE A 162 11.13 10.68 8.24
N LEU A 163 11.90 11.02 7.20
CA LEU A 163 13.01 11.96 7.26
C LEU A 163 12.56 13.35 7.72
N LEU A 164 11.42 13.83 7.19
CA LEU A 164 10.80 15.09 7.60
C LEU A 164 10.48 15.11 9.11
N ALA A 165 10.00 14.00 9.65
CA ALA A 165 9.69 13.88 11.08
C ALA A 165 10.93 13.62 11.94
N TYR A 166 11.95 12.97 11.39
CA TYR A 166 13.19 12.60 12.06
C TYR A 166 14.13 13.79 12.22
N ASP A 167 14.38 14.52 11.12
CA ASP A 167 15.25 15.69 11.03
C ASP A 167 14.84 16.58 9.85
N SER A 168 14.11 17.66 10.13
CA SER A 168 13.58 18.58 9.11
C SER A 168 14.71 19.32 8.35
N ALA A 169 15.83 19.62 8.98
CA ALA A 169 16.95 20.28 8.31
C ALA A 169 17.65 19.33 7.33
N LEU A 170 17.80 18.06 7.69
CA LEU A 170 18.32 17.04 6.80
C LEU A 170 17.34 16.76 5.64
N TYR A 171 16.02 16.80 5.91
CA TYR A 171 14.99 16.69 4.87
C TYR A 171 15.08 17.83 3.85
N GLU A 172 15.27 19.09 4.27
CA GLU A 172 15.46 20.21 3.35
C GLU A 172 16.70 20.03 2.47
N GLN A 173 17.80 19.56 3.04
CA GLN A 173 19.01 19.24 2.27
C GLN A 173 18.74 18.09 1.28
N TYR A 174 18.02 17.04 1.72
CA TYR A 174 17.63 15.92 0.86
C TYR A 174 16.81 16.40 -0.34
N GLN A 175 15.84 17.29 -0.14
CA GLN A 175 15.01 17.84 -1.22
C GLN A 175 15.81 18.69 -2.21
N ASN A 176 16.89 19.31 -1.80
CA ASN A 176 17.72 20.17 -2.63
C ASN A 176 18.87 19.43 -3.34
N LEU A 177 19.11 18.13 -3.05
CA LEU A 177 20.16 17.38 -3.72
C LEU A 177 19.89 17.23 -5.23
N SER A 178 20.89 17.45 -6.05
CA SER A 178 20.83 17.09 -7.47
C SER A 178 20.93 15.57 -7.63
N LEU A 179 20.04 14.99 -8.44
CA LEU A 179 20.11 13.58 -8.82
C LEU A 179 21.13 13.32 -9.94
N ASP A 180 21.56 14.38 -10.65
CA ASP A 180 22.43 14.29 -11.81
C ASP A 180 23.90 14.57 -11.45
N THR A 181 24.10 15.49 -10.52
CA THR A 181 25.45 15.92 -10.10
C THR A 181 25.64 15.63 -8.61
N PRO A 182 26.44 14.61 -8.26
CA PRO A 182 26.69 14.28 -6.88
C PRO A 182 27.31 15.42 -6.08
N ASP A 183 26.83 15.65 -4.87
CA ASP A 183 27.41 16.58 -3.91
C ASP A 183 28.73 16.03 -3.34
N SER A 184 29.67 16.91 -3.01
CA SER A 184 30.96 16.53 -2.43
C SER A 184 30.95 16.38 -0.90
N GLY A 185 29.89 16.88 -0.24
CA GLY A 185 29.78 16.89 1.22
C GLY A 185 29.47 15.54 1.86
N ASN A 186 29.24 15.57 3.17
CA ASN A 186 28.91 14.39 3.96
C ASN A 186 27.41 14.06 3.99
N ILE A 187 26.58 14.78 3.24
CA ILE A 187 25.14 14.63 3.23
C ILE A 187 24.70 13.18 2.95
N TYR A 188 25.39 12.49 2.04
CA TYR A 188 25.09 11.09 1.72
C TYR A 188 25.31 10.14 2.91
N THR A 189 26.29 10.43 3.77
CA THR A 189 26.52 9.63 4.99
C THR A 189 25.37 9.83 5.97
N LEU A 190 24.94 11.07 6.21
CA LEU A 190 23.82 11.38 7.11
C LEU A 190 22.49 10.79 6.60
N LEU A 191 22.25 10.90 5.29
CA LEU A 191 21.04 10.31 4.68
C LEU A 191 21.05 8.79 4.73
N LYS A 192 22.22 8.17 4.54
CA LYS A 192 22.37 6.72 4.67
C LYS A 192 22.09 6.26 6.10
N GLU A 193 22.64 6.95 7.10
CA GLU A 193 22.36 6.66 8.51
C GLU A 193 20.87 6.78 8.82
N ALA A 194 20.21 7.84 8.36
CA ALA A 194 18.76 8.02 8.52
C ALA A 194 17.95 6.91 7.80
N TYR A 195 18.39 6.51 6.60
CA TYR A 195 17.77 5.41 5.85
C TYR A 195 17.94 4.06 6.55
N ASP A 196 19.13 3.79 7.10
CA ASP A 196 19.40 2.56 7.85
C ASP A 196 18.51 2.49 9.12
N ILE A 197 18.25 3.62 9.76
CA ILE A 197 17.30 3.74 10.87
C ILE A 197 15.87 3.47 10.37
N TYR A 198 15.46 4.11 9.29
CA TYR A 198 14.15 3.88 8.68
C TYR A 198 13.92 2.41 8.33
N CYS A 199 14.92 1.75 7.77
CA CYS A 199 14.85 0.32 7.45
C CYS A 199 14.68 -0.58 8.70
N GLN A 200 15.14 -0.14 9.87
CA GLN A 200 15.00 -0.88 11.13
C GLN A 200 13.69 -0.57 11.84
N VAL A 201 13.24 0.69 11.78
CA VAL A 201 12.00 1.16 12.42
C VAL A 201 10.78 0.80 11.58
N GLY A 202 10.93 0.93 10.26
CA GLY A 202 9.85 0.78 9.32
C GLY A 202 8.97 2.02 9.17
N GLY A 203 7.84 1.87 8.49
CA GLY A 203 6.97 2.98 8.13
C GLY A 203 5.61 3.00 8.84
N TYR A 204 5.30 2.08 9.75
CA TYR A 204 4.04 2.15 10.49
C TYR A 204 4.01 3.39 11.41
N PRO A 205 2.99 4.28 11.29
CA PRO A 205 2.99 5.56 11.99
C PRO A 205 3.25 5.45 13.49
N LYS A 206 2.62 4.48 14.17
CA LYS A 206 2.79 4.31 15.63
C LYS A 206 4.18 3.79 16.00
N VAL A 207 4.80 2.98 15.14
CA VAL A 207 6.18 2.49 15.34
C VAL A 207 7.15 3.65 15.19
N VAL A 208 6.99 4.46 14.12
CA VAL A 208 7.80 5.66 13.87
C VAL A 208 7.67 6.66 15.01
N GLU A 209 6.44 7.00 15.42
CA GLU A 209 6.17 7.89 16.54
C GLU A 209 6.89 7.42 17.82
N THR A 210 6.74 6.13 18.16
CA THR A 210 7.40 5.54 19.33
C THR A 210 8.91 5.66 19.25
N TYR A 211 9.50 5.40 18.08
CA TYR A 211 10.94 5.56 17.90
C TYR A 211 11.39 7.03 18.04
N LEU A 212 10.67 7.96 17.41
CA LEU A 212 11.02 9.38 17.47
C LEU A 212 10.95 9.95 18.89
N GLU A 213 9.96 9.51 19.67
CA GLU A 213 9.79 9.93 21.07
C GLU A 213 10.82 9.30 22.03
N THR A 214 11.17 8.03 21.80
CA THR A 214 11.97 7.27 22.76
C THR A 214 13.39 7.00 22.32
N ARG A 215 13.68 7.12 21.02
CA ARG A 215 14.93 6.72 20.37
C ARG A 215 15.34 5.27 20.68
N SER A 216 14.38 4.42 20.99
CA SER A 216 14.57 3.01 21.33
C SER A 216 14.01 2.10 20.24
N PHE A 217 14.87 1.33 19.58
CA PHE A 217 14.46 0.29 18.64
C PHE A 217 13.64 -0.82 19.32
N GLU A 218 13.99 -1.19 20.55
CA GLU A 218 13.27 -2.22 21.30
C GLU A 218 11.81 -1.84 21.52
N LYS A 219 11.54 -0.59 21.94
CA LYS A 219 10.16 -0.11 22.13
C LYS A 219 9.41 -0.05 20.80
N ALA A 220 10.06 0.41 19.73
CA ALA A 220 9.48 0.44 18.38
C ALA A 220 9.11 -0.97 17.90
N GLN A 221 10.03 -1.95 18.03
CA GLN A 221 9.76 -3.34 17.71
C GLN A 221 8.64 -3.95 18.56
N GLY A 222 8.55 -3.60 19.84
CA GLY A 222 7.44 -4.02 20.69
C GLY A 222 6.06 -3.55 20.17
N VAL A 223 6.01 -2.35 19.56
CA VAL A 223 4.79 -1.87 18.89
C VAL A 223 4.53 -2.65 17.61
N LEU A 224 5.56 -2.91 16.80
CA LEU A 224 5.42 -3.68 15.57
C LEU A 224 4.88 -5.10 15.82
N ILE A 225 5.39 -5.78 16.84
CA ILE A 225 4.91 -7.11 17.25
C ILE A 225 3.40 -7.06 17.55
N LYS A 226 2.93 -6.04 18.29
CA LYS A 226 1.50 -5.85 18.58
C LYS A 226 0.67 -5.62 17.31
N ILE A 227 1.22 -4.94 16.32
CA ILE A 227 0.57 -4.75 15.01
C ILE A 227 0.41 -6.12 14.31
N ILE A 228 1.46 -6.93 14.27
CA ILE A 228 1.43 -8.28 13.70
C ILE A 228 0.43 -9.18 14.44
N ASP A 229 0.42 -9.13 15.77
CA ASP A 229 -0.55 -9.87 16.59
C ASP A 229 -1.99 -9.45 16.28
N THR A 230 -2.22 -8.15 16.03
CA THR A 230 -3.54 -7.67 15.62
C THR A 230 -3.96 -8.28 14.29
N PHE A 231 -3.08 -8.30 13.28
CA PHE A 231 -3.37 -8.96 12.01
C PHE A 231 -3.65 -10.45 12.18
N THR A 232 -2.86 -11.15 13.00
CA THR A 232 -3.06 -12.58 13.27
C THR A 232 -4.41 -12.82 13.93
N ASN A 233 -4.78 -12.02 14.92
CA ASN A 233 -6.06 -12.16 15.62
C ASN A 233 -7.26 -11.86 14.72
N GLU A 234 -7.14 -10.94 13.76
CA GLU A 234 -8.21 -10.66 12.80
C GLU A 234 -8.40 -11.76 11.79
N SER A 235 -7.32 -12.47 11.42
CA SER A 235 -7.44 -13.60 10.51
C SER A 235 -8.45 -14.64 11.01
N ILE A 236 -8.62 -14.78 12.32
CA ILE A 236 -9.60 -15.70 12.94
C ILE A 236 -11.03 -15.41 12.46
N ARG A 237 -11.37 -14.14 12.19
CA ARG A 237 -12.72 -13.75 11.72
C ARG A 237 -13.01 -14.25 10.31
N TYR A 238 -11.97 -14.34 9.47
CA TYR A 238 -12.09 -14.72 8.06
C TYR A 238 -11.79 -16.20 7.80
N PHE A 239 -11.22 -16.88 8.79
CA PHE A 239 -10.79 -18.29 8.69
C PHE A 239 -11.29 -19.10 9.88
N THR A 240 -12.63 -19.13 10.05
CA THR A 240 -13.28 -19.87 11.14
C THR A 240 -13.06 -21.39 11.07
N ASP A 241 -12.63 -21.91 9.93
CA ASP A 241 -12.28 -23.29 9.69
C ASP A 241 -10.84 -23.66 10.12
N ILE A 242 -10.02 -22.67 10.48
CA ILE A 242 -8.66 -22.88 10.97
C ILE A 242 -8.65 -22.78 12.49
N LEU A 243 -8.53 -23.94 13.14
CA LEU A 243 -8.54 -24.03 14.60
C LEU A 243 -7.26 -23.52 15.27
N ASP A 244 -6.12 -23.50 14.55
CA ASP A 244 -4.82 -23.07 15.09
C ASP A 244 -4.34 -21.77 14.44
N THR A 245 -4.50 -20.67 15.15
CA THR A 245 -4.13 -19.33 14.70
C THR A 245 -2.62 -19.14 14.50
N ARG A 246 -1.79 -19.99 15.11
CA ARG A 246 -0.33 -19.96 14.90
C ARG A 246 0.04 -20.18 13.44
N VAL A 247 -0.84 -20.80 12.65
CA VAL A 247 -0.68 -20.95 11.20
C VAL A 247 -0.43 -19.63 10.51
N PHE A 248 -1.13 -18.54 10.88
CA PHE A 248 -0.95 -17.24 10.25
C PHE A 248 0.42 -16.63 10.56
N THR A 249 0.85 -16.69 11.81
CA THR A 249 2.22 -16.30 12.18
C THR A 249 3.26 -17.08 11.40
N GLN A 250 3.01 -18.38 11.16
CA GLN A 250 3.91 -19.21 10.38
C GLN A 250 3.92 -18.90 8.90
N ILE A 251 2.78 -18.57 8.34
CA ILE A 251 2.69 -18.06 6.96
C ILE A 251 3.52 -16.78 6.82
N PHE A 252 3.39 -15.84 7.76
CA PHE A 252 4.21 -14.62 7.80
C PHE A 252 5.71 -14.92 7.81
N LEU A 253 6.16 -15.75 8.76
CA LEU A 253 7.56 -16.15 8.87
C LEU A 253 8.06 -16.90 7.63
N SER A 254 7.19 -17.71 7.02
CA SER A 254 7.52 -18.43 5.79
C SER A 254 7.65 -17.51 4.60
N ILE A 255 6.81 -16.48 4.48
CA ILE A 255 6.96 -15.42 3.47
C ILE A 255 8.31 -14.70 3.64
N CYS A 256 8.66 -14.31 4.87
CA CYS A 256 9.98 -13.73 5.16
C CYS A 256 11.13 -14.63 4.71
N ARG A 257 11.01 -15.95 4.94
CA ARG A 257 12.02 -16.93 4.52
C ARG A 257 12.10 -17.09 3.00
N ILE A 258 10.96 -17.06 2.31
CA ILE A 258 10.91 -17.10 0.84
C ILE A 258 11.61 -15.88 0.27
N LEU A 259 11.24 -14.69 0.69
CA LEU A 259 11.88 -13.43 0.25
C LEU A 259 13.41 -13.45 0.46
N ASN A 260 13.86 -13.98 1.59
CA ASN A 260 15.28 -14.10 1.89
C ASN A 260 16.01 -15.15 1.01
N ARG A 261 15.30 -16.12 0.45
CA ARG A 261 15.85 -17.13 -0.46
C ARG A 261 15.87 -16.67 -1.91
N GLU A 262 14.88 -15.93 -2.35
CA GLU A 262 14.75 -15.44 -3.73
C GLU A 262 15.94 -14.57 -4.15
N SER A 263 16.55 -13.85 -3.21
CA SER A 263 17.83 -13.17 -3.43
C SER A 263 18.99 -14.11 -3.84
N ARG A 264 18.77 -15.44 -3.85
CA ARG A 264 19.74 -16.49 -4.20
C ARG A 264 19.35 -17.33 -5.41
N GLY A 265 18.36 -16.93 -6.20
CA GLY A 265 17.99 -17.61 -7.44
C GLY A 265 17.16 -18.88 -7.26
N LEU A 266 15.95 -18.77 -6.74
CA LEU A 266 15.04 -19.90 -6.56
C LEU A 266 14.28 -20.31 -7.82
N LYS A 267 14.01 -21.62 -7.89
CA LYS A 267 13.27 -22.28 -8.96
C LYS A 267 11.74 -22.13 -8.78
N GLU A 268 11.10 -21.97 -9.84
CA GLU A 268 9.75 -21.98 -10.41
C GLU A 268 8.55 -22.60 -9.62
N ASP A 269 8.64 -22.88 -8.33
CA ASP A 269 7.48 -23.35 -7.57
C ASP A 269 6.54 -22.14 -7.28
N SER A 270 5.24 -22.35 -7.37
CA SER A 270 4.29 -21.30 -6.99
C SER A 270 4.47 -20.93 -5.52
N ILE A 271 4.35 -19.65 -5.17
CA ILE A 271 4.48 -19.17 -3.79
C ILE A 271 3.60 -19.98 -2.82
N SER A 272 2.38 -20.35 -3.23
CA SER A 272 1.47 -21.16 -2.41
C SER A 272 1.98 -22.56 -2.17
N GLU A 273 2.65 -23.20 -3.12
CA GLU A 273 3.22 -24.55 -2.94
C GLU A 273 4.44 -24.53 -2.02
N GLU A 274 5.31 -23.55 -2.20
CA GLU A 274 6.46 -23.38 -1.33
C GLU A 274 6.04 -23.03 0.09
N LEU A 275 5.06 -22.12 0.23
CA LEU A 275 4.49 -21.75 1.51
C LEU A 275 3.88 -22.96 2.23
N GLN A 276 3.09 -23.78 1.51
CA GLN A 276 2.54 -25.02 2.05
C GLN A 276 3.64 -25.98 2.51
N LYS A 277 4.68 -26.19 1.70
CA LYS A 277 5.83 -27.05 2.06
C LYS A 277 6.52 -26.57 3.34
N LEU A 278 6.76 -25.24 3.47
CA LEU A 278 7.41 -24.66 4.65
C LEU A 278 6.56 -24.81 5.91
N VAL A 279 5.27 -24.46 5.83
CA VAL A 279 4.35 -24.56 6.98
C VAL A 279 4.17 -26.01 7.42
N THR A 280 4.00 -26.94 6.49
CA THR A 280 3.88 -28.38 6.81
C THR A 280 5.15 -28.93 7.46
N ARG A 281 6.32 -28.56 6.93
CA ARG A 281 7.61 -29.01 7.47
C ARG A 281 7.85 -28.52 8.90
N ASP A 282 7.58 -27.23 9.14
CA ASP A 282 7.96 -26.56 10.39
C ASP A 282 6.91 -26.78 11.51
N TYR A 283 5.67 -27.14 11.15
CA TYR A 283 4.54 -27.24 12.11
C TYR A 283 3.80 -28.58 12.11
N SER A 284 4.18 -29.55 11.31
CA SER A 284 3.49 -30.85 11.18
C SER A 284 1.96 -30.71 10.97
N SER A 285 1.50 -29.56 10.50
CA SER A 285 0.09 -29.28 10.23
C SER A 285 -0.23 -29.63 8.79
N ASN A 286 -1.25 -30.42 8.55
CA ASN A 286 -1.79 -30.74 7.23
C ASN A 286 -2.58 -29.54 6.69
N ILE A 287 -1.89 -28.46 6.32
CA ILE A 287 -2.52 -27.31 5.68
C ILE A 287 -2.71 -27.63 4.20
N SER A 288 -3.95 -27.53 3.73
CA SER A 288 -4.24 -27.70 2.31
C SER A 288 -3.72 -26.52 1.48
N LYS A 289 -3.39 -26.76 0.20
CA LYS A 289 -3.04 -25.69 -0.75
C LYS A 289 -4.16 -24.62 -0.87
N ALA A 290 -5.42 -25.04 -0.73
CA ALA A 290 -6.57 -24.12 -0.75
C ALA A 290 -6.53 -23.14 0.42
N VAL A 291 -6.20 -23.59 1.63
CA VAL A 291 -6.05 -22.73 2.81
C VAL A 291 -4.87 -21.77 2.63
N CYS A 292 -3.72 -22.24 2.13
CA CYS A 292 -2.59 -21.37 1.82
C CYS A 292 -2.97 -20.28 0.82
N ASN A 293 -3.68 -20.62 -0.27
CA ASN A 293 -4.13 -19.66 -1.27
C ASN A 293 -5.09 -18.62 -0.68
N ARG A 294 -6.05 -19.05 0.15
CA ARG A 294 -6.97 -18.12 0.84
C ARG A 294 -6.21 -17.17 1.77
N ALA A 295 -5.24 -17.67 2.53
CA ALA A 295 -4.43 -16.85 3.41
C ALA A 295 -3.56 -15.83 2.63
N ILE A 296 -2.96 -16.26 1.53
CA ILE A 296 -2.19 -15.37 0.64
C ILE A 296 -3.12 -14.28 0.06
N SER A 297 -4.30 -14.64 -0.43
CA SER A 297 -5.29 -13.69 -0.94
C SER A 297 -5.73 -12.69 0.13
N TRP A 298 -5.97 -13.17 1.35
CA TRP A 298 -6.33 -12.31 2.47
C TRP A 298 -5.21 -11.29 2.81
N LEU A 299 -3.96 -11.74 2.88
CA LEU A 299 -2.80 -10.86 3.12
C LEU A 299 -2.64 -9.82 2.00
N TYR A 300 -2.86 -10.23 0.75
CA TYR A 300 -2.82 -9.33 -0.40
C TYR A 300 -3.92 -8.26 -0.35
N PHE A 301 -5.18 -8.65 -0.19
CA PHE A 301 -6.31 -7.73 -0.12
C PHE A 301 -6.33 -6.87 1.15
N SER A 302 -5.67 -7.32 2.21
CA SER A 302 -5.43 -6.52 3.42
C SER A 302 -4.28 -5.52 3.25
N GLY A 303 -3.62 -5.47 2.09
CA GLY A 303 -2.51 -4.56 1.82
C GLY A 303 -1.24 -4.86 2.62
N ILE A 304 -1.05 -6.10 3.06
CA ILE A 304 0.13 -6.52 3.84
C ILE A 304 1.25 -6.99 2.94
N ILE A 305 0.90 -7.70 1.86
CA ILE A 305 1.83 -8.19 0.84
C ILE A 305 1.43 -7.68 -0.54
N GLY A 306 2.40 -7.63 -1.44
CA GLY A 306 2.19 -7.35 -2.85
C GLY A 306 2.95 -8.34 -3.73
N PHE A 307 2.55 -8.44 -4.98
CA PHE A 307 3.13 -9.36 -5.94
C PHE A 307 3.80 -8.63 -7.09
N CYS A 308 4.88 -9.23 -7.60
CA CYS A 308 5.61 -8.76 -8.75
C CYS A 308 5.44 -9.76 -9.90
N ALA A 309 4.99 -9.29 -11.05
CA ALA A 309 4.87 -10.10 -12.26
C ALA A 309 6.25 -10.46 -12.83
N LYS A 310 6.31 -11.43 -13.75
CA LYS A 310 7.54 -11.85 -14.44
C LYS A 310 7.49 -11.46 -15.91
N ILE A 311 8.58 -10.92 -16.42
CA ILE A 311 8.82 -10.75 -17.86
C ILE A 311 9.90 -11.73 -18.30
N THR A 312 9.52 -12.73 -19.09
CA THR A 312 10.46 -13.75 -19.56
C THR A 312 11.21 -13.25 -20.79
N GLU A 313 12.55 -13.37 -20.77
CA GLU A 313 13.48 -12.93 -21.85
C GLU A 313 13.27 -11.47 -22.30
N MET A 314 12.76 -10.63 -21.40
CA MET A 314 12.43 -9.22 -21.64
C MET A 314 11.39 -8.97 -22.75
N ASP A 315 10.67 -9.99 -23.19
CA ASP A 315 9.71 -9.89 -24.30
C ASP A 315 8.28 -10.23 -23.88
N VAL A 316 8.08 -11.23 -23.05
CA VAL A 316 6.74 -11.78 -22.73
C VAL A 316 6.42 -11.59 -21.26
N LEU A 317 5.33 -10.87 -20.98
CA LEU A 317 4.74 -10.81 -19.65
C LEU A 317 4.09 -12.17 -19.34
N ASP A 318 4.56 -12.83 -18.31
CA ASP A 318 3.97 -14.06 -17.81
C ASP A 318 2.78 -13.73 -16.92
N PHE A 319 1.57 -14.01 -17.40
CA PHE A 319 0.32 -13.82 -16.64
C PHE A 319 0.05 -14.92 -15.63
N LYS A 320 0.96 -15.88 -15.46
CA LYS A 320 0.86 -16.84 -14.35
C LYS A 320 0.93 -16.12 -13.00
N PRO A 321 0.38 -16.75 -11.94
CA PRO A 321 0.41 -16.16 -10.60
C PRO A 321 1.82 -15.69 -10.27
N ALA A 322 1.89 -14.50 -9.73
CA ALA A 322 3.12 -13.81 -9.38
C ALA A 322 4.13 -14.73 -8.70
N SER A 323 5.35 -14.72 -9.17
CA SER A 323 6.41 -15.57 -8.65
C SER A 323 7.21 -14.88 -7.53
N ARG A 324 7.04 -13.56 -7.33
CA ARG A 324 7.67 -12.82 -6.23
C ARG A 324 6.63 -12.11 -5.37
N CYS A 325 6.85 -12.15 -4.06
CA CYS A 325 6.01 -11.55 -3.05
C CYS A 325 6.85 -10.60 -2.20
N TYR A 326 6.34 -9.40 -1.96
CA TYR A 326 6.99 -8.38 -1.13
C TYR A 326 6.03 -7.92 -0.03
N PHE A 327 6.57 -7.41 1.09
CA PHE A 327 5.76 -6.75 2.10
C PHE A 327 5.47 -5.30 1.69
N MET A 328 4.28 -4.82 2.02
CA MET A 328 3.87 -3.43 1.75
C MET A 328 4.33 -2.44 2.83
N GLY A 329 5.24 -2.88 3.73
CA GLY A 329 5.95 -2.07 4.71
C GLY A 329 7.38 -2.59 4.87
N PRO A 330 8.37 -1.74 5.16
CA PRO A 330 9.77 -2.13 5.27
C PRO A 330 10.07 -3.05 6.48
N ASP A 331 9.12 -3.21 7.38
CA ASP A 331 9.30 -3.69 8.74
C ASP A 331 9.45 -5.21 8.89
N ALA A 332 9.15 -5.97 7.84
CA ALA A 332 9.08 -7.42 7.96
C ALA A 332 10.32 -8.16 7.44
N ALA A 333 11.28 -7.48 6.85
CA ALA A 333 12.44 -8.09 6.24
C ALA A 333 13.69 -7.99 7.15
N THR A 334 14.26 -9.13 7.52
CA THR A 334 15.36 -9.23 8.50
C THR A 334 16.77 -9.17 7.89
N LEU A 335 16.91 -9.06 6.56
CA LEU A 335 18.22 -9.03 5.87
C LEU A 335 18.33 -7.81 4.93
N SER A 336 19.46 -7.12 4.96
CA SER A 336 19.72 -5.86 4.27
C SER A 336 19.44 -5.86 2.75
N GLY A 337 19.70 -6.94 2.04
CA GLY A 337 19.43 -7.06 0.61
C GLY A 337 17.93 -7.07 0.33
N THR A 338 17.18 -7.85 1.07
CA THR A 338 15.72 -7.96 0.94
C THR A 338 15.00 -6.68 1.35
N LEU A 339 15.50 -5.96 2.36
CA LEU A 339 14.97 -4.65 2.76
C LEU A 339 15.05 -3.63 1.62
N ASN A 340 16.18 -3.58 0.95
CA ASN A 340 16.40 -2.66 -0.17
C ASN A 340 15.47 -2.99 -1.37
N GLU A 341 15.34 -4.26 -1.73
CA GLU A 341 14.42 -4.68 -2.79
C GLU A 341 12.96 -4.41 -2.39
N ASN A 342 12.59 -4.66 -1.15
CA ASN A 342 11.26 -4.38 -0.63
C ASN A 342 10.95 -2.87 -0.66
N PHE A 343 11.89 -2.03 -0.27
CA PHE A 343 11.77 -0.57 -0.37
C PHE A 343 11.55 -0.13 -1.82
N VAL A 344 12.33 -0.66 -2.76
CA VAL A 344 12.19 -0.35 -4.18
C VAL A 344 10.83 -0.82 -4.69
N TYR A 345 10.39 -2.04 -4.37
CA TYR A 345 9.08 -2.56 -4.75
C TYR A 345 7.94 -1.65 -4.28
N ILE A 346 7.93 -1.25 -3.01
CA ILE A 346 6.90 -0.36 -2.45
C ILE A 346 6.87 0.97 -3.22
N ASN A 347 8.04 1.55 -3.50
CA ASN A 347 8.13 2.80 -4.23
C ASN A 347 7.59 2.70 -5.66
N LEU A 348 7.91 1.62 -6.36
CA LEU A 348 7.38 1.35 -7.70
C LEU A 348 5.87 1.09 -7.64
N LYS A 349 5.40 0.35 -6.65
CA LYS A 349 3.96 0.07 -6.48
C LYS A 349 3.15 1.33 -6.20
N LYS A 350 3.63 2.23 -5.34
CA LYS A 350 3.01 3.53 -5.11
C LYS A 350 2.83 4.32 -6.42
N ARG A 351 3.83 4.29 -7.30
CA ARG A 351 3.80 4.98 -8.61
C ARG A 351 2.94 4.29 -9.66
N GLN A 352 2.63 3.01 -9.47
CA GLN A 352 1.66 2.29 -10.27
C GLN A 352 0.23 2.67 -9.87
N ASP A 353 -0.01 2.80 -8.57
CA ASP A 353 -1.37 2.94 -8.04
C ASP A 353 -1.90 4.38 -8.18
N PHE A 354 -1.21 5.38 -7.63
CA PHE A 354 -1.68 6.77 -7.73
C PHE A 354 -0.62 7.79 -7.28
N PRO A 355 -0.39 8.90 -8.03
CA PRO A 355 -0.80 9.05 -9.41
C PRO A 355 -0.05 8.04 -10.30
N ALA A 356 -0.74 7.45 -11.26
CA ALA A 356 -0.15 6.42 -12.11
C ALA A 356 0.96 7.01 -13.01
N GLU A 357 2.21 6.80 -12.64
CA GLU A 357 3.39 7.20 -13.42
C GLU A 357 3.87 6.04 -14.28
N ILE A 358 3.77 4.81 -13.78
CA ILE A 358 4.20 3.58 -14.45
C ILE A 358 3.02 2.69 -14.82
N ALA A 359 3.18 1.92 -15.91
CA ALA A 359 2.14 1.07 -16.45
C ALA A 359 1.76 -0.07 -15.48
N PHE A 360 0.50 -0.54 -15.56
CA PHE A 360 -0.06 -1.54 -14.65
C PHE A 360 0.65 -2.90 -14.73
N GLU A 361 1.31 -3.22 -15.84
CA GLU A 361 2.12 -4.43 -16.02
C GLU A 361 3.42 -4.40 -15.20
N THR A 362 3.78 -3.24 -14.65
CA THR A 362 4.99 -3.02 -13.85
C THR A 362 4.62 -2.46 -12.47
N PRO A 363 5.42 -2.66 -11.42
CA PRO A 363 6.72 -3.32 -11.47
C PRO A 363 6.64 -4.81 -11.76
N ALA A 364 7.58 -5.27 -12.56
CA ALA A 364 7.80 -6.68 -12.84
C ALA A 364 9.28 -6.99 -12.65
N PHE A 365 9.64 -8.23 -12.33
CA PHE A 365 11.01 -8.66 -12.46
C PHE A 365 11.21 -9.34 -13.83
N ALA A 366 12.42 -9.45 -14.30
CA ALA A 366 12.64 -10.03 -15.61
C ALA A 366 13.78 -11.06 -15.63
N THR A 367 13.75 -11.93 -16.66
CA THR A 367 14.88 -12.79 -17.02
C THR A 367 15.41 -12.41 -18.39
N TYR A 368 16.73 -12.53 -18.57
CA TYR A 368 17.35 -12.29 -19.86
C TYR A 368 18.63 -13.12 -19.99
N LYS A 369 18.71 -13.99 -21.02
CA LYS A 369 19.87 -14.87 -21.30
C LYS A 369 20.37 -15.62 -20.05
N GLY A 370 19.45 -16.20 -19.31
CA GLY A 370 19.75 -16.99 -18.11
C GLY A 370 20.11 -16.19 -16.86
N GLY A 371 20.13 -14.85 -16.94
CA GLY A 371 20.29 -13.96 -15.78
C GLY A 371 18.99 -13.27 -15.41
N GLU A 372 18.96 -12.68 -14.23
CA GLU A 372 17.80 -12.00 -13.67
C GLU A 372 18.02 -10.49 -13.58
N ILE A 373 16.93 -9.73 -13.69
CA ILE A 373 16.84 -8.28 -13.52
C ILE A 373 15.87 -8.03 -12.39
N ASP A 374 16.28 -7.28 -11.37
CA ASP A 374 15.53 -7.13 -10.14
C ASP A 374 14.14 -6.52 -10.38
N PHE A 375 14.05 -5.40 -11.15
CA PHE A 375 12.77 -4.82 -11.55
C PHE A 375 12.82 -4.22 -12.95
N VAL A 376 11.63 -4.15 -13.54
CA VAL A 376 11.34 -3.41 -14.77
C VAL A 376 10.21 -2.45 -14.47
N ALA A 377 10.35 -1.20 -14.86
CA ALA A 377 9.30 -0.20 -14.85
C ALA A 377 9.13 0.39 -16.25
N GLN A 378 7.90 0.62 -16.67
CA GLN A 378 7.59 1.25 -17.94
C GLN A 378 6.69 2.46 -17.70
N THR A 379 7.07 3.63 -18.19
CA THR A 379 6.27 4.84 -18.02
C THR A 379 4.92 4.70 -18.72
N LEU A 380 3.87 5.25 -18.08
CA LEU A 380 2.53 5.19 -18.66
C LEU A 380 2.40 6.04 -19.92
N LYS A 381 2.96 7.25 -19.89
CA LYS A 381 2.79 8.25 -20.96
C LYS A 381 3.61 7.96 -22.20
N ASN A 382 4.92 7.73 -22.06
CA ASN A 382 5.85 7.65 -23.19
C ASN A 382 6.34 6.22 -23.46
N ARG A 383 5.89 5.25 -22.65
CA ARG A 383 6.29 3.83 -22.74
C ARG A 383 7.80 3.60 -22.63
N VAL A 384 8.53 4.55 -21.99
CA VAL A 384 9.97 4.42 -21.73
C VAL A 384 10.19 3.31 -20.70
N ARG A 385 11.06 2.36 -21.04
CA ARG A 385 11.32 1.17 -20.23
C ARG A 385 12.62 1.34 -19.45
N TYR A 386 12.52 1.19 -18.14
CA TYR A 386 13.62 1.22 -17.19
C TYR A 386 13.91 -0.19 -16.66
N LEU A 387 15.16 -0.63 -16.74
CA LEU A 387 15.67 -1.73 -15.92
C LEU A 387 16.13 -1.14 -14.60
N ILE A 388 15.83 -1.84 -13.51
CA ILE A 388 16.18 -1.37 -12.17
C ILE A 388 16.94 -2.49 -11.46
N GLU A 389 18.16 -2.20 -11.05
CA GLU A 389 19.00 -3.10 -10.28
C GLU A 389 19.24 -2.57 -8.89
N VAL A 390 19.08 -3.41 -7.89
CA VAL A 390 19.20 -3.09 -6.48
C VAL A 390 20.38 -3.83 -5.88
N LYS A 391 21.39 -3.12 -5.42
CA LYS A 391 22.60 -3.73 -4.84
C LYS A 391 22.98 -3.06 -3.52
N ALA A 392 23.03 -3.86 -2.47
CA ALA A 392 23.46 -3.37 -1.16
C ALA A 392 24.96 -2.98 -1.12
N GLY A 393 25.77 -3.54 -2.02
CA GLY A 393 27.23 -3.34 -2.04
C GLY A 393 27.81 -3.30 -3.46
N LYS A 394 28.99 -3.93 -3.64
CA LYS A 394 29.81 -3.87 -4.87
C LYS A 394 29.31 -4.75 -6.05
N GLY A 395 28.13 -5.31 -5.99
CA GLY A 395 27.57 -6.15 -7.08
C GLY A 395 27.55 -5.43 -8.44
N THR A 396 27.53 -6.21 -9.54
CA THR A 396 27.46 -5.71 -10.91
C THR A 396 26.10 -6.02 -11.53
N ALA A 397 25.62 -5.15 -12.40
CA ALA A 397 24.33 -5.29 -13.13
C ALA A 397 24.55 -5.95 -14.51
N THR A 398 25.27 -7.05 -14.56
CA THR A 398 25.74 -7.64 -15.85
C THR A 398 24.59 -8.00 -16.78
N THR A 399 23.50 -8.58 -16.26
CA THR A 399 22.32 -8.98 -17.05
C THR A 399 21.60 -7.76 -17.59
N SER A 400 21.37 -6.75 -16.75
CA SER A 400 20.69 -5.52 -17.14
C SER A 400 21.49 -4.69 -18.13
N LEU A 401 22.82 -4.62 -17.99
CA LEU A 401 23.69 -3.97 -18.96
C LEU A 401 23.61 -4.65 -20.32
N LYS A 402 23.69 -5.99 -20.39
CA LYS A 402 23.51 -6.73 -21.63
C LYS A 402 22.14 -6.51 -22.27
N ALA A 403 21.07 -6.50 -21.48
CA ALA A 403 19.73 -6.24 -21.97
C ALA A 403 19.61 -4.82 -22.54
N LEU A 404 20.19 -3.83 -21.86
CA LEU A 404 20.24 -2.43 -22.31
C LEU A 404 21.03 -2.30 -23.64
N GLU A 405 22.21 -2.91 -23.74
CA GLU A 405 23.04 -2.91 -24.95
C GLU A 405 22.31 -3.55 -26.17
N HIS A 406 21.48 -4.56 -25.89
CA HIS A 406 20.68 -5.23 -26.94
C HIS A 406 19.34 -4.50 -27.21
N GLY A 407 19.14 -3.28 -26.69
CA GLY A 407 17.95 -2.46 -26.98
C GLY A 407 16.66 -2.98 -26.36
N LYS A 408 16.73 -3.80 -25.30
CA LYS A 408 15.54 -4.33 -24.61
C LYS A 408 14.91 -3.32 -23.65
N ALA A 409 15.62 -2.22 -23.36
CA ALA A 409 15.15 -1.11 -22.55
C ALA A 409 15.82 0.19 -22.96
N ASP A 410 15.29 1.30 -22.49
CA ASP A 410 15.80 2.64 -22.79
C ASP A 410 16.83 3.10 -21.78
N HIS A 411 16.63 2.75 -20.50
CA HIS A 411 17.47 3.19 -19.40
C HIS A 411 17.74 2.06 -18.38
N LEU A 412 18.85 2.16 -17.68
CA LEU A 412 19.16 1.39 -16.48
C LEU A 412 19.27 2.31 -15.28
N LEU A 413 18.41 2.10 -14.29
CA LEU A 413 18.49 2.72 -12.97
C LEU A 413 19.21 1.75 -12.03
N TYR A 414 20.40 2.12 -11.60
CA TYR A 414 21.25 1.31 -10.73
C TYR A 414 21.20 1.87 -9.31
N LEU A 415 20.42 1.25 -8.44
CA LEU A 415 20.23 1.64 -7.05
C LEU A 415 21.26 0.95 -6.16
N LYS A 416 22.08 1.74 -5.48
CA LYS A 416 23.14 1.23 -4.59
C LYS A 416 22.99 1.75 -3.17
N GLY A 417 23.33 0.90 -2.19
CA GLY A 417 23.35 1.29 -0.79
C GLY A 417 24.50 2.23 -0.45
N ASP A 418 25.65 2.11 -1.15
CA ASP A 418 26.86 2.90 -0.93
C ASP A 418 27.33 3.53 -2.25
N THR A 419 26.84 4.73 -2.53
CA THR A 419 27.19 5.53 -3.71
C THR A 419 26.77 6.98 -3.51
N LYS A 420 27.38 7.89 -4.23
CA LYS A 420 26.92 9.29 -4.38
C LYS A 420 26.04 9.47 -5.63
N GLY A 421 26.00 8.47 -6.50
CA GLY A 421 25.25 8.52 -7.74
C GLY A 421 26.07 8.96 -8.95
N GLY A 422 25.40 9.27 -10.04
CA GLY A 422 25.97 9.75 -11.31
C GLY A 422 25.26 9.19 -12.52
N ILE A 423 25.54 9.79 -13.67
CA ILE A 423 24.97 9.40 -14.97
C ILE A 423 26.12 9.03 -15.93
N ASP A 424 25.99 7.88 -16.55
CA ASP A 424 26.79 7.47 -17.69
C ASP A 424 25.90 7.00 -18.83
N LYS A 425 25.70 7.87 -19.84
CA LYS A 425 24.80 7.62 -21.00
C LYS A 425 23.39 7.22 -20.55
N LYS A 426 23.03 5.95 -20.76
CA LYS A 426 21.71 5.38 -20.42
C LYS A 426 21.65 4.77 -19.02
N VAL A 427 22.76 4.80 -18.28
CA VAL A 427 22.87 4.24 -16.94
C VAL A 427 22.85 5.38 -15.92
N ARG A 428 21.88 5.40 -15.05
CA ARG A 428 21.82 6.32 -13.90
C ARG A 428 22.03 5.52 -12.62
N THR A 429 23.07 5.87 -11.88
CA THR A 429 23.33 5.31 -10.54
C THR A 429 22.80 6.27 -9.49
N LEU A 430 22.03 5.77 -8.52
CA LEU A 430 21.52 6.57 -7.40
C LEU A 430 21.70 5.81 -6.08
N PRO A 431 21.91 6.54 -4.96
CA PRO A 431 21.64 6.00 -3.63
C PRO A 431 20.19 5.51 -3.56
N ILE A 432 19.95 4.33 -2.95
CA ILE A 432 18.61 3.70 -2.89
C ILE A 432 17.57 4.65 -2.31
N TYR A 433 17.92 5.37 -1.24
CA TYR A 433 17.04 6.30 -0.55
C TYR A 433 16.65 7.55 -1.37
N LEU A 434 17.32 7.82 -2.51
CA LEU A 434 16.93 8.88 -3.44
C LEU A 434 15.90 8.42 -4.48
N LEU A 435 15.48 7.16 -4.48
CA LEU A 435 14.48 6.65 -5.41
C LEU A 435 13.15 7.41 -5.31
N GLU A 436 12.75 7.84 -4.11
CA GLU A 436 11.48 8.57 -3.92
C GLU A 436 11.46 9.92 -4.67
N ARG A 437 12.62 10.53 -4.91
CA ARG A 437 12.76 11.77 -5.68
C ARG A 437 12.99 11.55 -7.18
N PHE A 438 13.18 10.30 -7.60
CA PHE A 438 13.40 10.01 -9.02
C PHE A 438 12.09 10.07 -9.80
N ASN A 439 12.03 10.86 -10.87
CA ASN A 439 10.88 10.95 -11.77
C ASN A 439 11.14 10.09 -13.00
N PHE A 440 10.23 9.15 -13.26
CA PHE A 440 10.24 8.38 -14.51
C PHE A 440 9.69 9.25 -15.65
N GLN A 441 10.51 9.51 -16.66
CA GLN A 441 10.18 10.42 -17.78
C GLN A 441 10.05 9.66 -19.10
#